data_7772246020cb9a306be1fdc010fe600d
#
_entry.id   7772246020cb9a306be1fdc010fe600d
#
_cell.length_a   1.000
_cell.length_b   1.000
_cell.length_c   1.000
_cell.angle_alpha   90.00
_cell.angle_beta   90.00
_cell.angle_gamma   90.00
#
_symmetry.space_group_name_H-M   'P 1'
#
loop_
_entity.id
_entity.type
_entity.pdbx_description
1 polymer ?
#
loop_
_entity_poly.entity_id
_entity_poly.type
_entity_poly.pdbx_seq_one_letter_code
_entity_poly.pdbx_strand_id
1 'polypeptide(L)'
;AVPSIHCERGCLIGCIASEVHACTFEEQQRILAISAAEIGSHMPLINGIYADGSHEAVRLARMAEQEGASCLLVFPPNSMSMGGQMRPEMPLRHFEMLAEATDLLMILFHYPLWSGLGYPFETLMRILDKVPTIRAIKDWCANPMQHEKHIRTLQTLPRPVTVLTTHSAWLMASLCMGADGLLSGAGSVVAQLQVDLFEAIKAHDLKKAHAINDRLYPMQQAFYAEPFLDMHNRMKECLVLQGLLDRAVVRPPLMKLGDAEINRLHDALVQAKLLPSRLAAE
;
A
#
# COMPACT_ATOMS: atom_id res chain seq x y z
N ALA A 1 14.99 -19.45 13.88
CA ALA A 1 14.42 -19.15 12.56
C ALA A 1 13.86 -17.73 12.65
N VAL A 2 14.37 -16.79 11.82
CA VAL A 2 13.87 -15.42 11.78
C VAL A 2 12.54 -15.47 11.04
N PRO A 3 11.43 -14.91 11.58
CA PRO A 3 10.15 -14.91 10.89
C PRO A 3 10.28 -14.19 9.55
N SER A 4 9.95 -14.88 8.47
CA SER A 4 9.74 -14.24 7.18
C SER A 4 8.38 -13.55 7.23
N ILE A 5 8.30 -12.29 6.74
CA ILE A 5 7.01 -11.64 6.51
C ILE A 5 6.40 -12.31 5.27
N HIS A 6 5.85 -13.50 5.43
CA HIS A 6 4.90 -14.03 4.47
C HIS A 6 3.54 -13.42 4.80
N CYS A 7 3.34 -12.19 4.38
CA CYS A 7 2.06 -11.52 4.52
C CYS A 7 1.14 -11.98 3.39
N GLU A 8 0.77 -13.26 3.42
CA GLU A 8 -0.19 -13.83 2.46
C GLU A 8 -1.57 -13.16 2.60
N ARG A 9 -1.90 -12.69 3.82
CA ARG A 9 -3.14 -11.94 4.10
C ARG A 9 -2.90 -11.05 5.32
N GLY A 10 -2.89 -9.75 5.12
CA GLY A 10 -2.77 -8.77 6.20
C GLY A 10 -3.67 -7.57 5.94
N CYS A 11 -4.17 -6.95 6.99
CA CYS A 11 -4.93 -5.71 6.90
C CYS A 11 -4.02 -4.51 7.10
N LEU A 12 -3.97 -3.63 6.10
CA LEU A 12 -3.22 -2.38 6.18
C LEU A 12 -4.10 -1.28 6.77
N ILE A 13 -3.70 -0.78 7.93
CA ILE A 13 -4.37 0.26 8.69
C ILE A 13 -3.52 1.53 8.67
N GLY A 14 -4.16 2.70 8.66
CA GLY A 14 -3.45 3.98 8.76
C GLY A 14 -2.48 4.23 7.61
N CYS A 15 -2.87 3.97 6.37
CA CYS A 15 -2.07 4.35 5.19
C CYS A 15 -2.70 5.54 4.45
N ILE A 16 -2.00 6.08 3.43
CA ILE A 16 -2.53 7.16 2.59
C ILE A 16 -3.88 6.78 2.00
N ALA A 17 -4.07 5.54 1.57
CA ALA A 17 -5.35 5.04 1.08
C ALA A 17 -6.47 5.06 2.15
N SER A 18 -6.15 5.31 3.41
CA SER A 18 -7.09 5.50 4.53
C SER A 18 -7.10 6.95 5.05
N GLU A 19 -6.61 7.92 4.28
CA GLU A 19 -6.54 9.35 4.65
C GLU A 19 -5.78 9.59 5.97
N VAL A 20 -4.74 8.81 6.28
CA VAL A 20 -3.96 8.93 7.53
C VAL A 20 -3.44 10.35 7.78
N HIS A 21 -3.11 11.08 6.71
CA HIS A 21 -2.64 12.46 6.77
C HIS A 21 -3.68 13.45 7.29
N ALA A 22 -4.97 13.08 7.28
CA ALA A 22 -6.08 13.89 7.78
C ALA A 22 -6.62 13.39 9.15
N CYS A 23 -5.99 12.36 9.74
CA CYS A 23 -6.35 11.81 11.05
C CYS A 23 -5.45 12.37 12.15
N THR A 24 -6.03 12.72 13.31
CA THR A 24 -5.23 13.03 14.51
C THR A 24 -4.56 11.79 15.06
N PHE A 25 -3.62 11.97 15.99
CA PHE A 25 -2.98 10.85 16.67
C PHE A 25 -4.00 9.96 17.38
N GLU A 26 -4.93 10.55 18.11
CA GLU A 26 -5.97 9.85 18.86
C GLU A 26 -6.94 9.09 17.95
N GLU A 27 -7.23 9.63 16.78
CA GLU A 27 -8.04 8.94 15.76
C GLU A 27 -7.29 7.75 15.18
N GLN A 28 -6.01 7.89 14.87
CA GLN A 28 -5.17 6.79 14.38
C GLN A 28 -5.09 5.68 15.43
N GLN A 29 -4.85 6.02 16.70
CA GLN A 29 -4.85 5.08 17.81
C GLN A 29 -6.19 4.35 17.93
N ARG A 30 -7.32 5.08 17.90
CA ARG A 30 -8.65 4.50 18.01
C ARG A 30 -8.98 3.56 16.84
N ILE A 31 -8.60 3.94 15.61
CA ILE A 31 -8.79 3.10 14.42
C ILE A 31 -8.03 1.79 14.57
N LEU A 32 -6.77 1.84 15.01
CA LEU A 32 -5.97 0.63 15.20
C LEU A 32 -6.53 -0.24 16.32
N ALA A 33 -6.90 0.34 17.48
CA ALA A 33 -7.49 -0.38 18.59
C ALA A 33 -8.78 -1.13 18.22
N ILE A 34 -9.69 -0.46 17.45
CA ILE A 34 -10.90 -1.10 16.93
C ILE A 34 -10.54 -2.24 15.97
N SER A 35 -9.61 -2.01 15.05
CA SER A 35 -9.19 -3.04 14.09
C SER A 35 -8.55 -4.24 14.81
N ALA A 36 -7.76 -4.00 15.85
CA ALA A 36 -7.15 -5.06 16.65
C ALA A 36 -8.22 -5.90 17.39
N ALA A 37 -9.24 -5.26 17.94
CA ALA A 37 -10.34 -5.94 18.61
C ALA A 37 -11.18 -6.78 17.63
N GLU A 38 -11.45 -6.26 16.42
CA GLU A 38 -12.35 -6.91 15.46
C GLU A 38 -11.68 -8.03 14.65
N ILE A 39 -10.44 -7.81 14.21
CA ILE A 39 -9.79 -8.72 13.26
C ILE A 39 -8.36 -9.14 13.64
N GLY A 40 -7.77 -8.59 14.70
CA GLY A 40 -6.38 -8.86 15.08
C GLY A 40 -6.07 -10.31 15.42
N SER A 41 -7.08 -11.09 15.86
CA SER A 41 -6.93 -12.53 16.09
C SER A 41 -6.96 -13.38 14.81
N HIS A 42 -7.38 -12.80 13.68
CA HIS A 42 -7.61 -13.51 12.42
C HIS A 42 -6.58 -13.18 11.35
N MET A 43 -5.98 -11.99 11.42
CA MET A 43 -4.97 -11.56 10.45
C MET A 43 -3.98 -10.55 11.04
N PRO A 44 -2.73 -10.53 10.55
CA PRO A 44 -1.75 -9.55 10.97
C PRO A 44 -2.17 -8.13 10.58
N LEU A 45 -1.96 -7.18 11.49
CA LEU A 45 -2.27 -5.77 11.28
C LEU A 45 -1.00 -5.00 10.92
N ILE A 46 -1.01 -4.37 9.77
CA ILE A 46 0.09 -3.52 9.28
C ILE A 46 -0.30 -2.07 9.56
N ASN A 47 0.37 -1.39 10.50
CA ASN A 47 0.08 0.02 10.77
C ASN A 47 0.98 0.96 9.98
N GLY A 48 0.38 1.95 9.30
CA GLY A 48 1.11 2.99 8.58
C GLY A 48 1.72 4.03 9.53
N ILE A 49 2.99 4.32 9.36
CA ILE A 49 3.71 5.39 10.06
C ILE A 49 3.93 6.54 9.08
N TYR A 50 3.04 7.51 9.12
CA TYR A 50 3.07 8.70 8.27
C TYR A 50 3.28 9.94 9.14
N ALA A 51 4.45 10.55 9.05
CA ALA A 51 4.81 11.72 9.82
C ALA A 51 5.90 12.53 9.09
N ASP A 52 5.90 13.85 9.27
CA ASP A 52 6.92 14.73 8.70
C ASP A 52 8.21 14.77 9.51
N GLY A 53 8.16 14.36 10.77
CA GLY A 53 9.33 14.33 11.67
C GLY A 53 9.55 12.96 12.30
N SER A 54 10.83 12.60 12.51
CA SER A 54 11.21 11.30 13.06
C SER A 54 10.73 11.09 14.50
N HIS A 55 10.65 12.14 15.32
CA HIS A 55 10.13 12.01 16.69
C HIS A 55 8.64 11.65 16.73
N GLU A 56 7.83 12.24 15.84
CA GLU A 56 6.42 11.85 15.73
C GLU A 56 6.26 10.45 15.12
N ALA A 57 7.10 10.09 14.16
CA ALA A 57 7.13 8.72 13.64
C ALA A 57 7.42 7.70 14.75
N VAL A 58 8.38 7.98 15.65
CA VAL A 58 8.68 7.15 16.84
C VAL A 58 7.47 7.06 17.77
N ARG A 59 6.78 8.18 18.02
CA ARG A 59 5.57 8.20 18.85
C ARG A 59 4.47 7.30 18.26
N LEU A 60 4.24 7.39 16.93
CA LEU A 60 3.29 6.55 16.21
C LEU A 60 3.69 5.07 16.23
N ALA A 61 5.00 4.76 16.10
CA ALA A 61 5.48 3.38 16.15
C ALA A 61 5.23 2.73 17.52
N ARG A 62 5.50 3.43 18.60
CA ARG A 62 5.21 2.97 19.96
C ARG A 62 3.72 2.77 20.21
N MET A 63 2.90 3.71 19.76
CA MET A 63 1.44 3.57 19.81
C MET A 63 0.98 2.34 19.03
N ALA A 64 1.51 2.12 17.83
CA ALA A 64 1.15 0.97 17.00
C ALA A 64 1.48 -0.35 17.70
N GLU A 65 2.65 -0.46 18.33
CA GLU A 65 3.04 -1.63 19.12
C GLU A 65 2.09 -1.86 20.31
N GLN A 66 1.77 -0.82 21.05
CA GLN A 66 0.86 -0.88 22.21
C GLN A 66 -0.56 -1.31 21.84
N GLU A 67 -1.06 -0.87 20.68
CA GLU A 67 -2.40 -1.21 20.18
C GLU A 67 -2.44 -2.52 19.36
N GLY A 68 -1.34 -3.28 19.32
CA GLY A 68 -1.33 -4.64 18.78
C GLY A 68 -1.06 -4.75 17.27
N ALA A 69 -0.40 -3.77 16.66
CA ALA A 69 0.11 -3.92 15.30
C ALA A 69 1.12 -5.07 15.20
N SER A 70 1.07 -5.83 14.12
CA SER A 70 2.00 -6.93 13.84
C SER A 70 3.26 -6.46 13.14
N CYS A 71 3.18 -5.38 12.37
CA CYS A 71 4.31 -4.73 11.72
C CYS A 71 3.96 -3.29 11.31
N LEU A 72 4.97 -2.53 10.90
CA LEU A 72 4.84 -1.14 10.48
C LEU A 72 5.04 -0.98 8.98
N LEU A 73 4.26 -0.13 8.34
CA LEU A 73 4.54 0.41 7.01
C LEU A 73 5.07 1.83 7.17
N VAL A 74 6.35 2.02 6.95
CA VAL A 74 7.02 3.31 7.20
C VAL A 74 7.09 4.12 5.92
N PHE A 75 6.47 5.29 5.93
CA PHE A 75 6.50 6.27 4.85
C PHE A 75 7.74 7.17 4.94
N PRO A 76 8.26 7.64 3.81
CA PRO A 76 9.25 8.71 3.86
C PRO A 76 8.58 9.99 4.40
N PRO A 77 9.24 10.74 5.31
CA PRO A 77 8.77 12.06 5.73
C PRO A 77 8.61 13.01 4.54
N ASN A 78 7.47 13.72 4.44
CA ASN A 78 7.23 14.65 3.33
C ASN A 78 8.26 15.77 3.24
N SER A 79 8.84 16.17 4.36
CA SER A 79 9.92 17.16 4.43
C SER A 79 11.14 16.76 3.59
N MET A 80 11.34 15.47 3.31
CA MET A 80 12.44 14.98 2.46
C MET A 80 12.19 15.25 0.95
N SER A 81 10.97 15.58 0.53
CA SER A 81 10.65 15.84 -0.90
C SER A 81 11.45 17.01 -1.49
N MET A 82 11.97 17.89 -0.65
CA MET A 82 12.77 19.04 -1.06
C MET A 82 14.28 18.71 -1.18
N GLY A 83 14.62 17.53 -1.65
CA GLY A 83 16.02 17.13 -1.90
C GLY A 83 16.62 16.22 -0.83
N GLY A 84 15.81 15.65 0.05
CA GLY A 84 16.28 14.73 1.10
C GLY A 84 17.02 13.50 0.56
N GLN A 85 16.70 13.07 -0.68
CA GLN A 85 17.42 11.97 -1.34
C GLN A 85 18.90 12.28 -1.62
N MET A 86 19.29 13.56 -1.64
CA MET A 86 20.69 13.99 -1.77
C MET A 86 21.48 13.88 -0.46
N ARG A 87 20.80 13.57 0.63
CA ARG A 87 21.35 13.45 1.99
C ARG A 87 21.03 12.06 2.54
N PRO A 88 21.73 10.99 2.11
CA PRO A 88 21.41 9.59 2.44
C PRO A 88 21.43 9.28 3.94
N GLU A 89 22.12 10.10 4.74
CA GLU A 89 22.13 9.99 6.19
C GLU A 89 20.78 10.37 6.83
N MET A 90 19.97 11.21 6.19
CA MET A 90 18.67 11.63 6.75
C MET A 90 17.66 10.47 6.79
N PRO A 91 17.34 9.78 5.68
CA PRO A 91 16.46 8.63 5.73
C PRO A 91 17.07 7.49 6.57
N LEU A 92 18.37 7.27 6.54
CA LEU A 92 18.99 6.25 7.39
C LEU A 92 18.69 6.54 8.87
N ARG A 93 18.96 7.76 9.36
CA ARG A 93 18.69 8.12 10.76
C ARG A 93 17.20 8.00 11.11
N HIS A 94 16.31 8.34 10.19
CA HIS A 94 14.87 8.16 10.40
C HIS A 94 14.52 6.71 10.72
N PHE A 95 14.99 5.75 9.92
CA PHE A 95 14.72 4.33 10.13
C PHE A 95 15.46 3.77 11.36
N GLU A 96 16.68 4.24 11.66
CA GLU A 96 17.39 3.87 12.88
C GLU A 96 16.60 4.27 14.13
N MET A 97 16.08 5.50 14.19
CA MET A 97 15.25 5.96 15.31
C MET A 97 13.99 5.12 15.51
N LEU A 98 13.37 4.66 14.44
CA LEU A 98 12.23 3.75 14.53
C LEU A 98 12.64 2.37 15.07
N ALA A 99 13.75 1.83 14.60
CA ALA A 99 14.28 0.55 15.07
C ALA A 99 14.78 0.60 16.53
N GLU A 100 15.23 1.79 17.01
CA GLU A 100 15.55 2.03 18.42
C GLU A 100 14.29 2.11 19.31
N ALA A 101 13.13 2.36 18.72
CA ALA A 101 11.89 2.64 19.45
C ALA A 101 10.97 1.44 19.62
N THR A 102 11.05 0.43 18.74
CA THR A 102 10.20 -0.77 18.72
C THR A 102 10.91 -1.92 18.04
N ASP A 103 10.59 -3.15 18.47
CA ASP A 103 11.06 -4.40 17.85
C ASP A 103 10.16 -4.87 16.69
N LEU A 104 9.08 -4.14 16.37
CA LEU A 104 8.20 -4.48 15.26
C LEU A 104 8.96 -4.50 13.93
N LEU A 105 8.69 -5.53 13.13
CA LEU A 105 9.21 -5.58 11.76
C LEU A 105 8.66 -4.42 10.93
N MET A 106 9.46 -3.94 10.00
CA MET A 106 9.11 -2.79 9.16
C MET A 106 9.03 -3.18 7.69
N ILE A 107 8.06 -2.58 7.01
CA ILE A 107 7.94 -2.49 5.56
C ILE A 107 8.32 -1.07 5.19
N LEU A 108 9.41 -0.88 4.44
CA LEU A 108 9.80 0.43 3.94
C LEU A 108 8.95 0.78 2.72
N PHE A 109 8.25 1.92 2.73
CA PHE A 109 7.55 2.40 1.54
C PHE A 109 8.51 3.15 0.61
N HIS A 110 8.72 2.61 -0.57
CA HIS A 110 9.59 3.17 -1.59
C HIS A 110 8.78 3.92 -2.65
N TYR A 111 9.04 5.22 -2.75
CA TYR A 111 8.39 6.14 -3.69
C TYR A 111 9.20 6.31 -4.99
N PRO A 112 8.59 6.86 -6.05
CA PRO A 112 9.33 7.25 -7.25
C PRO A 112 10.42 8.28 -6.94
N LEU A 113 11.59 8.16 -7.57
CA LEU A 113 12.70 9.11 -7.36
C LEU A 113 12.32 10.55 -7.74
N TRP A 114 11.51 10.72 -8.77
CA TRP A 114 11.05 12.03 -9.22
C TRP A 114 10.15 12.76 -8.20
N SER A 115 9.55 12.03 -7.26
CA SER A 115 8.75 12.63 -6.19
C SER A 115 9.59 13.34 -5.12
N GLY A 116 10.91 13.14 -5.14
CA GLY A 116 11.81 13.60 -4.07
C GLY A 116 11.78 12.74 -2.79
N LEU A 117 10.84 11.79 -2.70
CA LEU A 117 10.64 10.89 -1.54
C LEU A 117 11.21 9.49 -1.76
N GLY A 118 11.61 9.16 -3.01
CA GLY A 118 12.24 7.88 -3.32
C GLY A 118 13.68 7.82 -2.84
N TYR A 119 14.17 6.63 -2.54
CA TYR A 119 15.55 6.41 -2.13
C TYR A 119 16.39 5.95 -3.33
N PRO A 120 17.52 6.62 -3.66
CA PRO A 120 18.50 6.06 -4.58
C PRO A 120 18.91 4.66 -4.15
N PHE A 121 19.22 3.78 -5.11
CA PHE A 121 19.44 2.36 -4.84
C PHE A 121 20.50 2.12 -3.76
N GLU A 122 21.62 2.85 -3.79
CA GLU A 122 22.69 2.75 -2.80
C GLU A 122 22.22 3.18 -1.41
N THR A 123 21.36 4.21 -1.34
CA THR A 123 20.75 4.65 -0.09
C THR A 123 19.81 3.59 0.46
N LEU A 124 18.97 2.99 -0.40
CA LEU A 124 18.09 1.88 -0.02
C LEU A 124 18.90 0.71 0.53
N MET A 125 19.94 0.29 -0.17
CA MET A 125 20.81 -0.82 0.27
C MET A 125 21.47 -0.52 1.62
N ARG A 126 21.94 0.71 1.83
CA ARG A 126 22.53 1.14 3.11
C ARG A 126 21.50 1.10 4.25
N ILE A 127 20.28 1.55 4.02
CA ILE A 127 19.20 1.48 5.01
C ILE A 127 18.93 0.03 5.38
N LEU A 128 18.76 -0.85 4.39
CA LEU A 128 18.48 -2.27 4.59
C LEU A 128 19.61 -3.01 5.33
N ASP A 129 20.87 -2.63 5.09
CA ASP A 129 22.03 -3.18 5.82
C ASP A 129 22.02 -2.77 7.29
N LYS A 130 21.81 -1.48 7.59
CA LYS A 130 21.90 -0.90 8.93
C LYS A 130 20.66 -1.14 9.79
N VAL A 131 19.49 -1.39 9.18
CA VAL A 131 18.22 -1.55 9.89
C VAL A 131 17.63 -2.93 9.59
N PRO A 132 18.08 -3.99 10.29
CA PRO A 132 17.71 -5.37 9.99
C PRO A 132 16.25 -5.72 10.28
N THR A 133 15.53 -4.87 11.01
CA THR A 133 14.08 -4.98 11.23
C THR A 133 13.26 -4.65 9.98
N ILE A 134 13.83 -4.01 8.96
CA ILE A 134 13.20 -3.87 7.66
C ILE A 134 13.28 -5.20 6.91
N ARG A 135 12.12 -5.84 6.69
CA ARG A 135 12.01 -7.18 6.08
C ARG A 135 11.29 -7.17 4.74
N ALA A 136 10.65 -6.06 4.40
CA ALA A 136 10.01 -5.88 3.12
C ALA A 136 10.12 -4.43 2.65
N ILE A 137 9.95 -4.23 1.35
CA ILE A 137 9.63 -2.93 0.79
C ILE A 137 8.24 -2.97 0.17
N LYS A 138 7.46 -1.90 0.33
CA LYS A 138 6.29 -1.61 -0.51
C LYS A 138 6.81 -0.76 -1.67
N ASP A 139 6.89 -1.37 -2.85
CA ASP A 139 7.54 -0.73 -4.00
C ASP A 139 6.54 0.00 -4.90
N TRP A 140 6.70 1.33 -4.96
CA TRP A 140 6.05 2.23 -5.90
C TRP A 140 7.08 3.10 -6.62
N CYS A 141 8.16 2.50 -7.11
CA CYS A 141 9.21 3.27 -7.81
C CYS A 141 8.74 3.86 -9.15
N ALA A 142 7.59 3.44 -9.68
CA ALA A 142 7.00 3.87 -10.95
C ALA A 142 7.94 3.71 -12.17
N ASN A 143 8.91 2.81 -12.08
CA ASN A 143 9.87 2.50 -13.12
C ASN A 143 10.07 0.98 -13.20
N PRO A 144 9.67 0.32 -14.31
CA PRO A 144 9.75 -1.14 -14.42
C PRO A 144 11.18 -1.70 -14.30
N MET A 145 12.18 -1.02 -14.86
CA MET A 145 13.58 -1.46 -14.75
C MET A 145 14.09 -1.38 -13.31
N GLN A 146 13.74 -0.31 -12.60
CA GLN A 146 14.09 -0.16 -11.19
C GLN A 146 13.36 -1.21 -10.34
N HIS A 147 12.08 -1.46 -10.61
CA HIS A 147 11.28 -2.48 -9.94
C HIS A 147 11.89 -3.88 -10.11
N GLU A 148 12.25 -4.25 -11.34
CA GLU A 148 12.92 -5.52 -11.62
C GLU A 148 14.28 -5.63 -10.90
N LYS A 149 15.07 -4.54 -10.87
CA LYS A 149 16.32 -4.49 -10.09
C LYS A 149 16.08 -4.73 -8.61
N HIS A 150 15.03 -4.11 -8.02
CA HIS A 150 14.67 -4.34 -6.63
C HIS A 150 14.33 -5.80 -6.38
N ILE A 151 13.47 -6.40 -7.18
CA ILE A 151 13.08 -7.81 -7.07
C ILE A 151 14.32 -8.71 -7.11
N ARG A 152 15.13 -8.61 -8.17
CA ARG A 152 16.29 -9.48 -8.38
C ARG A 152 17.36 -9.33 -7.31
N THR A 153 17.54 -8.12 -6.77
CA THR A 153 18.57 -7.88 -5.77
C THR A 153 18.07 -8.16 -4.35
N LEU A 154 16.93 -7.58 -3.96
CA LEU A 154 16.52 -7.61 -2.56
C LEU A 154 16.03 -8.99 -2.10
N GLN A 155 15.34 -9.71 -2.97
CA GLN A 155 14.82 -11.04 -2.64
C GLN A 155 15.92 -12.12 -2.63
N THR A 156 17.12 -11.82 -3.17
CA THR A 156 18.27 -12.75 -3.19
C THR A 156 19.38 -12.39 -2.21
N LEU A 157 19.20 -11.38 -1.38
CA LEU A 157 20.17 -11.03 -0.33
C LEU A 157 20.34 -12.20 0.66
N PRO A 158 21.50 -12.31 1.35
CA PRO A 158 21.69 -13.30 2.44
C PRO A 158 20.61 -13.17 3.55
N ARG A 159 20.12 -11.97 3.78
CA ARG A 159 18.90 -11.67 4.54
C ARG A 159 17.87 -11.12 3.56
N PRO A 160 16.99 -11.97 2.99
CA PRO A 160 16.07 -11.55 1.96
C PRO A 160 15.12 -10.45 2.45
N VAL A 161 14.85 -9.49 1.56
CA VAL A 161 13.87 -8.43 1.76
C VAL A 161 12.79 -8.58 0.71
N THR A 162 11.58 -8.88 1.17
CA THR A 162 10.42 -9.11 0.31
C THR A 162 10.05 -7.86 -0.47
N VAL A 163 9.82 -7.97 -1.76
CA VAL A 163 9.30 -6.88 -2.59
C VAL A 163 7.79 -7.04 -2.74
N LEU A 164 7.05 -6.18 -2.05
CA LEU A 164 5.60 -6.07 -2.14
C LEU A 164 5.25 -4.99 -3.15
N THR A 165 4.68 -5.38 -4.28
CA THR A 165 4.29 -4.38 -5.29
C THR A 165 3.06 -3.58 -4.86
N THR A 166 3.06 -2.29 -5.20
CA THR A 166 1.86 -1.45 -5.18
C THR A 166 1.63 -0.76 -6.53
N HIS A 167 2.24 -1.28 -7.59
CA HIS A 167 2.03 -0.82 -8.97
C HIS A 167 0.67 -1.28 -9.49
N SER A 168 -0.40 -0.85 -8.82
CA SER A 168 -1.75 -1.36 -9.07
C SER A 168 -2.30 -1.01 -10.44
N ALA A 169 -1.77 0.02 -11.12
CA ALA A 169 -2.14 0.37 -12.49
C ALA A 169 -1.62 -0.63 -13.54
N TRP A 170 -0.59 -1.44 -13.21
CA TRP A 170 0.02 -2.46 -14.07
C TRP A 170 0.43 -3.70 -13.25
N LEU A 171 -0.46 -4.13 -12.35
CA LEU A 171 -0.21 -5.13 -11.33
C LEU A 171 0.24 -6.48 -11.93
N MET A 172 -0.41 -6.95 -12.99
CA MET A 172 -0.05 -8.23 -13.63
C MET A 172 1.41 -8.24 -14.10
N ALA A 173 1.87 -7.18 -14.76
CA ALA A 173 3.25 -7.09 -15.24
C ALA A 173 4.24 -7.11 -14.07
N SER A 174 3.95 -6.37 -12.99
CA SER A 174 4.77 -6.35 -11.79
C SER A 174 4.89 -7.74 -11.12
N LEU A 175 3.79 -8.47 -11.00
CA LEU A 175 3.78 -9.83 -10.46
C LEU A 175 4.53 -10.82 -11.37
N CYS A 176 4.41 -10.68 -12.70
CA CYS A 176 5.17 -11.48 -13.66
C CYS A 176 6.68 -11.24 -13.59
N MET A 177 7.14 -10.06 -13.14
CA MET A 177 8.56 -9.80 -12.87
C MET A 177 9.08 -10.55 -11.65
N GLY A 178 8.20 -11.12 -10.82
CA GLY A 178 8.57 -11.93 -9.65
C GLY A 178 8.45 -11.23 -8.30
N ALA A 179 7.64 -10.18 -8.18
CA ALA A 179 7.32 -9.63 -6.86
C ALA A 179 6.67 -10.70 -5.96
N ASP A 180 7.15 -10.84 -4.72
CA ASP A 180 6.72 -11.90 -3.80
C ASP A 180 5.37 -11.65 -3.13
N GLY A 181 4.78 -10.50 -3.38
CA GLY A 181 3.45 -10.15 -2.87
C GLY A 181 3.00 -8.80 -3.35
N LEU A 182 1.87 -8.37 -2.84
CA LEU A 182 1.30 -7.05 -3.14
C LEU A 182 0.79 -6.37 -1.86
N LEU A 183 0.87 -5.05 -1.83
CA LEU A 183 0.31 -4.22 -0.77
C LEU A 183 -0.38 -3.02 -1.41
N SER A 184 -1.62 -3.21 -1.86
CA SER A 184 -2.34 -2.31 -2.75
C SER A 184 -3.54 -1.66 -2.05
N GLY A 185 -3.70 -0.34 -2.20
CA GLY A 185 -4.89 0.39 -1.73
C GLY A 185 -6.18 -0.05 -2.44
N ALA A 186 -6.10 -0.47 -3.71
CA ALA A 186 -7.24 -0.99 -4.46
C ALA A 186 -7.81 -2.31 -3.87
N GLY A 187 -7.04 -2.98 -3.01
CA GLY A 187 -7.50 -4.16 -2.29
C GLY A 187 -8.75 -3.92 -1.43
N SER A 188 -9.03 -2.68 -1.02
CA SER A 188 -10.29 -2.36 -0.33
C SER A 188 -11.54 -2.61 -1.18
N VAL A 189 -11.43 -2.58 -2.51
CA VAL A 189 -12.56 -2.76 -3.45
C VAL A 189 -12.45 -4.07 -4.24
N VAL A 190 -11.24 -4.44 -4.66
CA VAL A 190 -11.01 -5.55 -5.59
C VAL A 190 -10.10 -6.64 -5.02
N ALA A 191 -10.13 -6.86 -3.69
CA ALA A 191 -9.24 -7.79 -2.98
C ALA A 191 -9.22 -9.18 -3.64
N GLN A 192 -10.38 -9.79 -3.87
CA GLN A 192 -10.45 -11.14 -4.41
C GLN A 192 -9.83 -11.25 -5.80
N LEU A 193 -10.06 -10.26 -6.67
CA LEU A 193 -9.44 -10.26 -8.01
C LEU A 193 -7.91 -10.13 -7.93
N GLN A 194 -7.39 -9.38 -6.96
CA GLN A 194 -5.94 -9.25 -6.75
C GLN A 194 -5.32 -10.55 -6.22
N VAL A 195 -6.00 -11.22 -5.30
CA VAL A 195 -5.59 -12.55 -4.79
C VAL A 195 -5.61 -13.57 -5.92
N ASP A 196 -6.71 -13.65 -6.67
CA ASP A 196 -6.86 -14.59 -7.78
C ASP A 196 -5.78 -14.37 -8.86
N LEU A 197 -5.42 -13.10 -9.13
CA LEU A 197 -4.35 -12.76 -10.07
C LEU A 197 -3.00 -13.23 -9.54
N PHE A 198 -2.69 -12.95 -8.28
CA PHE A 198 -1.45 -13.39 -7.63
C PHE A 198 -1.30 -14.91 -7.68
N GLU A 199 -2.34 -15.64 -7.31
CA GLU A 199 -2.35 -17.10 -7.32
C GLU A 199 -2.21 -17.66 -8.74
N ALA A 200 -2.88 -17.07 -9.74
CA ALA A 200 -2.75 -17.48 -11.13
C ALA A 200 -1.32 -17.32 -11.66
N ILE A 201 -0.66 -16.19 -11.32
CA ILE A 201 0.75 -15.95 -11.67
C ILE A 201 1.68 -16.96 -10.97
N LYS A 202 1.49 -17.19 -9.67
CA LYS A 202 2.29 -18.18 -8.92
C LYS A 202 2.11 -19.61 -9.45
N ALA A 203 0.92 -19.94 -9.95
CA ALA A 203 0.62 -21.23 -10.60
C ALA A 203 1.09 -21.30 -12.06
N HIS A 204 1.70 -20.25 -12.61
CA HIS A 204 2.08 -20.12 -14.03
C HIS A 204 0.90 -20.24 -15.02
N ASP A 205 -0.33 -19.98 -14.55
CA ASP A 205 -1.53 -19.97 -15.39
C ASP A 205 -1.76 -18.59 -16.01
N LEU A 206 -0.99 -18.29 -17.04
CA LEU A 206 -1.08 -17.00 -17.75
C LEU A 206 -2.44 -16.77 -18.39
N LYS A 207 -3.14 -17.83 -18.84
CA LYS A 207 -4.47 -17.70 -19.43
C LYS A 207 -5.47 -17.20 -18.39
N LYS A 208 -5.46 -17.78 -17.19
CA LYS A 208 -6.30 -17.34 -16.08
C LYS A 208 -5.88 -15.93 -15.63
N ALA A 209 -4.57 -15.65 -15.52
CA ALA A 209 -4.07 -14.34 -15.13
C ALA A 209 -4.54 -13.23 -16.10
N HIS A 210 -4.49 -13.45 -17.40
CA HIS A 210 -5.02 -12.50 -18.41
C HIS A 210 -6.52 -12.26 -18.21
N ALA A 211 -7.31 -13.32 -18.08
CA ALA A 211 -8.77 -13.19 -17.88
C ALA A 211 -9.14 -12.41 -16.60
N ILE A 212 -8.34 -12.55 -15.53
CA ILE A 212 -8.53 -11.77 -14.30
C ILE A 212 -8.09 -10.33 -14.52
N ASN A 213 -6.93 -10.11 -15.18
CA ASN A 213 -6.42 -8.78 -15.47
C ASN A 213 -7.38 -7.96 -16.36
N ASP A 214 -8.06 -8.59 -17.32
CA ASP A 214 -9.10 -7.95 -18.13
C ASP A 214 -10.27 -7.42 -17.28
N ARG A 215 -10.58 -8.09 -16.18
CA ARG A 215 -11.56 -7.60 -15.20
C ARG A 215 -11.01 -6.51 -14.30
N LEU A 216 -9.73 -6.57 -13.92
CA LEU A 216 -9.08 -5.55 -13.08
C LEU A 216 -8.84 -4.26 -13.84
N TYR A 217 -8.56 -4.32 -15.14
CA TYR A 217 -8.14 -3.18 -15.95
C TYR A 217 -9.07 -1.97 -15.88
N PRO A 218 -10.41 -2.09 -16.07
CA PRO A 218 -11.31 -0.93 -15.95
C PRO A 218 -11.25 -0.26 -14.57
N MET A 219 -11.09 -1.04 -13.50
CA MET A 219 -10.95 -0.51 -12.15
C MET A 219 -9.61 0.20 -11.93
N GLN A 220 -8.53 -0.35 -12.48
CA GLN A 220 -7.21 0.26 -12.44
C GLN A 220 -7.21 1.63 -13.14
N GLN A 221 -7.83 1.72 -14.31
CA GLN A 221 -7.97 2.98 -15.04
C GLN A 221 -8.85 3.99 -14.29
N ALA A 222 -9.90 3.52 -13.66
CA ALA A 222 -10.79 4.39 -12.89
C ALA A 222 -10.13 4.92 -11.60
N PHE A 223 -9.49 4.05 -10.81
CA PHE A 223 -8.90 4.46 -9.53
C PHE A 223 -7.73 5.42 -9.69
N TYR A 224 -6.84 5.15 -10.66
CA TYR A 224 -5.57 5.84 -10.82
C TYR A 224 -5.57 6.91 -11.92
N ALA A 225 -6.78 7.34 -12.35
CA ALA A 225 -6.93 8.50 -13.24
C ALA A 225 -6.51 9.81 -12.55
N GLU A 226 -6.17 10.80 -13.35
CA GLU A 226 -5.94 12.16 -12.83
C GLU A 226 -7.27 12.84 -12.43
N PRO A 227 -7.27 13.66 -11.39
CA PRO A 227 -6.16 13.86 -10.45
C PRO A 227 -5.97 12.63 -9.55
N PHE A 228 -4.73 12.15 -9.43
CA PHE A 228 -4.39 10.96 -8.63
C PHE A 228 -4.79 11.10 -7.15
N LEU A 229 -4.88 12.33 -6.65
CA LEU A 229 -5.32 12.64 -5.29
C LEU A 229 -6.70 12.06 -4.96
N ASP A 230 -7.61 11.95 -5.93
CA ASP A 230 -8.96 11.43 -5.75
C ASP A 230 -9.05 9.89 -5.68
N MET A 231 -7.92 9.19 -5.74
CA MET A 231 -7.88 7.71 -5.68
C MET A 231 -8.69 7.16 -4.50
N HIS A 232 -8.52 7.72 -3.31
CA HIS A 232 -9.21 7.27 -2.09
C HIS A 232 -10.72 7.51 -2.16
N ASN A 233 -11.08 8.67 -2.70
CA ASN A 233 -12.46 9.11 -2.90
C ASN A 233 -13.18 8.15 -3.84
N ARG A 234 -12.54 7.80 -4.97
CA ARG A 234 -13.04 6.82 -5.95
C ARG A 234 -13.25 5.45 -5.33
N MET A 235 -12.33 4.99 -4.50
CA MET A 235 -12.46 3.70 -3.81
C MET A 235 -13.64 3.70 -2.83
N LYS A 236 -13.85 4.78 -2.07
CA LYS A 236 -15.01 4.91 -1.17
C LYS A 236 -16.34 4.94 -1.94
N GLU A 237 -16.42 5.68 -3.04
CA GLU A 237 -17.63 5.69 -3.88
C GLU A 237 -17.90 4.29 -4.48
N CYS A 238 -16.88 3.54 -4.87
CA CYS A 238 -17.07 2.15 -5.31
C CYS A 238 -17.65 1.27 -4.19
N LEU A 239 -17.21 1.43 -2.94
CA LEU A 239 -17.79 0.68 -1.82
C LEU A 239 -19.26 1.07 -1.56
N VAL A 240 -19.62 2.33 -1.75
CA VAL A 240 -21.04 2.78 -1.72
C VAL A 240 -21.85 2.14 -2.83
N LEU A 241 -21.33 2.16 -4.07
CA LEU A 241 -21.99 1.55 -5.22
C LEU A 241 -22.18 0.03 -5.05
N GLN A 242 -21.28 -0.63 -4.32
CA GLN A 242 -21.38 -2.06 -3.98
C GLN A 242 -22.28 -2.33 -2.76
N GLY A 243 -22.81 -1.30 -2.10
CA GLY A 243 -23.64 -1.44 -0.89
C GLY A 243 -22.85 -1.83 0.38
N LEU A 244 -21.54 -1.64 0.38
CA LEU A 244 -20.66 -1.94 1.51
C LEU A 244 -20.47 -0.75 2.46
N LEU A 245 -20.75 0.47 1.99
CA LEU A 245 -20.77 1.69 2.77
C LEU A 245 -22.05 2.46 2.48
N ASP A 246 -22.61 3.12 3.50
CA ASP A 246 -23.80 3.97 3.35
C ASP A 246 -23.48 5.26 2.57
N ARG A 247 -22.27 5.78 2.73
CA ARG A 247 -21.83 7.03 2.11
C ARG A 247 -20.31 7.12 2.00
N ALA A 248 -19.82 7.73 0.93
CA ALA A 248 -18.43 8.10 0.77
C ALA A 248 -18.18 9.47 1.41
N VAL A 249 -17.47 9.48 2.53
CA VAL A 249 -17.06 10.70 3.23
C VAL A 249 -15.54 10.83 3.13
N VAL A 250 -15.09 12.00 2.73
CA VAL A 250 -13.66 12.37 2.71
C VAL A 250 -13.45 13.61 3.57
N ARG A 251 -12.23 13.77 4.08
CA ARG A 251 -11.85 14.94 4.88
C ARG A 251 -11.27 16.03 3.99
N PRO A 252 -11.58 17.32 4.24
CA PRO A 252 -10.91 18.41 3.54
C PRO A 252 -9.38 18.29 3.62
N PRO A 253 -8.65 18.68 2.56
CA PRO A 253 -9.13 19.38 1.36
C PRO A 253 -9.79 18.51 0.29
N LEU A 254 -9.88 17.19 0.46
CA LEU A 254 -10.62 16.33 -0.46
C LEU A 254 -12.10 16.73 -0.48
N MET A 255 -12.71 16.62 -1.65
CA MET A 255 -14.11 16.94 -1.88
C MET A 255 -14.85 15.73 -2.46
N LYS A 256 -16.17 15.68 -2.25
CA LYS A 256 -17.01 14.67 -2.88
C LYS A 256 -16.87 14.73 -4.41
N LEU A 257 -16.83 13.54 -5.03
CA LEU A 257 -16.82 13.44 -6.50
C LEU A 257 -18.15 13.89 -7.11
N GLY A 258 -18.07 14.44 -8.32
CA GLY A 258 -19.25 14.77 -9.10
C GLY A 258 -19.89 13.54 -9.76
N ASP A 259 -21.17 13.68 -10.17
CA ASP A 259 -21.96 12.57 -10.72
C ASP A 259 -21.33 11.91 -11.96
N ALA A 260 -20.68 12.69 -12.83
CA ALA A 260 -19.99 12.15 -14.01
C ALA A 260 -18.88 11.17 -13.63
N GLU A 261 -18.11 11.49 -12.59
CA GLU A 261 -17.06 10.62 -12.06
C GLU A 261 -17.65 9.37 -11.41
N ILE A 262 -18.71 9.53 -10.61
CA ILE A 262 -19.42 8.41 -9.97
C ILE A 262 -20.01 7.46 -11.02
N ASN A 263 -20.59 7.98 -12.10
CA ASN A 263 -21.10 7.18 -13.21
C ASN A 263 -19.95 6.39 -13.90
N ARG A 264 -18.79 7.02 -14.11
CA ARG A 264 -17.61 6.33 -14.65
C ARG A 264 -17.17 5.18 -13.76
N LEU A 265 -17.17 5.35 -12.43
CA LEU A 265 -16.85 4.28 -11.47
C LEU A 265 -17.88 3.14 -11.54
N HIS A 266 -19.18 3.47 -11.62
CA HIS A 266 -20.23 2.48 -11.81
C HIS A 266 -19.99 1.63 -13.06
N ASP A 267 -19.71 2.26 -14.19
CA ASP A 267 -19.48 1.57 -15.46
C ASP A 267 -18.24 0.67 -15.39
N ALA A 268 -17.17 1.14 -14.72
CA ALA A 268 -15.98 0.32 -14.48
C ALA A 268 -16.29 -0.92 -13.60
N LEU A 269 -17.10 -0.78 -12.55
CA LEU A 269 -17.55 -1.90 -11.72
C LEU A 269 -18.38 -2.92 -12.51
N VAL A 270 -19.26 -2.45 -13.40
CA VAL A 270 -20.04 -3.33 -14.28
C VAL A 270 -19.12 -4.08 -15.26
N GLN A 271 -18.16 -3.39 -15.90
CA GLN A 271 -17.17 -4.02 -16.79
C GLN A 271 -16.30 -5.06 -16.04
N ALA A 272 -15.91 -4.76 -14.80
CA ALA A 272 -15.20 -5.68 -13.94
C ALA A 272 -16.05 -6.86 -13.43
N LYS A 273 -17.34 -6.89 -13.74
CA LYS A 273 -18.33 -7.85 -13.22
C LYS A 273 -18.41 -7.86 -11.69
N LEU A 274 -18.32 -6.68 -11.09
CA LEU A 274 -18.48 -6.45 -9.66
C LEU A 274 -19.83 -5.83 -9.30
N LEU A 275 -20.59 -5.39 -10.31
CA LEU A 275 -21.98 -4.98 -10.24
C LEU A 275 -22.78 -5.58 -11.42
N PRO A 276 -24.11 -5.80 -11.27
CA PRO A 276 -24.97 -6.14 -12.37
C PRO A 276 -25.09 -4.96 -13.36
N SER A 277 -25.34 -5.26 -14.63
CA SER A 277 -25.68 -4.23 -15.62
C SER A 277 -27.02 -3.57 -15.26
N ARG A 278 -27.13 -2.24 -15.42
CA ARG A 278 -28.40 -1.51 -15.24
C ARG A 278 -29.53 -2.05 -16.14
N LEU A 279 -29.18 -2.67 -17.29
CA LEU A 279 -30.14 -3.27 -18.21
C LEU A 279 -30.70 -4.63 -17.73
N ALA A 280 -30.16 -5.23 -16.69
CA ALA A 280 -30.63 -6.49 -16.12
C ALA A 280 -31.51 -6.30 -14.87
N ALA A 281 -31.83 -5.06 -14.52
CA ALA A 281 -32.61 -4.70 -13.32
C ALA A 281 -34.03 -4.20 -13.68
N GLU A 282 -34.45 -4.23 -14.95
CA GLU A 282 -35.81 -4.09 -15.46
C GLU A 282 -36.37 -5.47 -15.90
#